data_c7e8637fd756f6de7a3643ae440c8959
#
_entry.id   c7e8637fd756f6de7a3643ae440c8959
#
_cell.length_a   1.000
_cell.length_b   1.000
_cell.length_c   1.000
_cell.angle_alpha   90.00
_cell.angle_beta   90.00
_cell.angle_gamma   90.00
#
_symmetry.space_group_name_H-M   'P 1'
#
loop_
_entity.id
_entity.type
_entity.pdbx_description
1 polymer ?
#
loop_
_entity_poly.entity_id
_entity_poly.type
_entity_poly.pdbx_seq_one_letter_code
_entity_poly.pdbx_strand_id
1 'polypeptide(L)'
;MTHDPHTPDDSGPDRPIRVVLVDDQVLVRAGLRALVEAEPGMTVVGEAGDGDTAVATVRRERPDVVLMDIRMPGTDGLAATQRISADPELDSVHVVILTTFEEDAYVFEAIRGGAAGFLVKDTEPAEMLRAVRTVHAGESLLSPGATRSLVAAYATHAKPSSLAPALDVLTERERQVMQLVALGLTNTEIAERLFVSPMTTKTHVSRAMIKLGARDRAQLVVFAYETGLVTPGWQP
;
A
#
# COMPACT_ATOMS: atom_id res chain seq x y z
N MET A 1 6.76 15.26 44.78
CA MET A 1 5.55 15.11 43.92
C MET A 1 5.79 16.02 42.73
N THR A 2 6.45 15.52 41.72
CA THR A 2 6.74 16.21 40.46
C THR A 2 5.83 15.61 39.40
N HIS A 3 4.92 16.42 38.91
CA HIS A 3 3.93 16.13 37.90
C HIS A 3 4.65 16.04 36.53
N ASP A 4 4.55 14.88 35.90
CA ASP A 4 5.11 14.64 34.58
C ASP A 4 4.20 15.32 33.54
N PRO A 5 4.74 16.16 32.63
CA PRO A 5 3.92 16.83 31.64
C PRO A 5 3.54 15.86 30.50
N HIS A 6 2.26 15.54 30.50
CA HIS A 6 1.37 15.22 29.39
C HIS A 6 2.03 15.06 28.02
N THR A 7 2.24 13.81 27.63
CA THR A 7 2.38 13.45 26.21
C THR A 7 0.99 13.66 25.57
N PRO A 8 0.83 14.48 24.54
CA PRO A 8 -0.47 14.61 23.87
C PRO A 8 -0.85 13.26 23.28
N ASP A 9 -2.07 12.83 23.56
CA ASP A 9 -2.71 11.74 22.85
C ASP A 9 -2.93 12.19 21.40
N ASP A 10 -2.05 11.74 20.48
CA ASP A 10 -1.91 12.20 19.10
C ASP A 10 -2.84 11.42 18.14
N SER A 11 -3.91 10.81 18.64
CA SER A 11 -4.86 9.98 17.88
C SER A 11 -6.14 10.71 17.44
N GLY A 12 -6.08 12.05 17.25
CA GLY A 12 -7.23 12.84 16.78
C GLY A 12 -7.43 12.79 15.25
N PRO A 13 -8.69 12.96 14.75
CA PRO A 13 -9.00 12.96 13.31
C PRO A 13 -8.42 14.15 12.53
N ASP A 14 -7.79 15.11 13.20
CA ASP A 14 -7.25 16.36 12.63
C ASP A 14 -5.72 16.41 12.55
N ARG A 15 -5.01 15.31 12.86
CA ARG A 15 -3.55 15.32 12.76
C ARG A 15 -3.09 15.23 11.30
N PRO A 16 -1.99 15.89 10.92
CA PRO A 16 -1.44 15.79 9.59
C PRO A 16 -0.95 14.35 9.30
N ILE A 17 -1.12 13.91 8.06
CA ILE A 17 -0.54 12.65 7.55
C ILE A 17 0.98 12.77 7.60
N ARG A 18 1.64 11.90 8.33
CA ARG A 18 3.08 11.87 8.53
C ARG A 18 3.75 11.08 7.40
N VAL A 19 4.59 11.72 6.62
CA VAL A 19 5.22 11.14 5.44
C VAL A 19 6.73 11.02 5.63
N VAL A 20 7.31 9.86 5.28
CA VAL A 20 8.74 9.67 5.11
C VAL A 20 9.07 9.60 3.62
N LEU A 21 10.11 10.31 3.20
CA LEU A 21 10.57 10.35 1.82
C LEU A 21 11.86 9.55 1.66
N VAL A 22 11.88 8.62 0.72
CA VAL A 22 13.05 7.76 0.49
C VAL A 22 13.41 7.74 -0.99
N ASP A 23 14.57 8.32 -1.32
CA ASP A 23 15.09 8.42 -2.68
C ASP A 23 16.59 8.73 -2.58
N ASP A 24 17.44 8.17 -3.39
CA ASP A 24 18.89 8.47 -3.36
C ASP A 24 19.22 9.85 -3.95
N GLN A 25 18.34 10.40 -4.79
CA GLN A 25 18.52 11.69 -5.44
C GLN A 25 18.05 12.85 -4.54
N VAL A 26 18.99 13.62 -4.03
CA VAL A 26 18.73 14.76 -3.12
C VAL A 26 17.73 15.76 -3.72
N LEU A 27 17.82 16.02 -5.03
CA LEU A 27 16.97 17.00 -5.72
C LEU A 27 15.52 16.50 -5.82
N VAL A 28 15.32 15.20 -6.06
CA VAL A 28 13.99 14.57 -6.07
C VAL A 28 13.36 14.64 -4.70
N ARG A 29 14.11 14.26 -3.64
CA ARG A 29 13.60 14.37 -2.25
C ARG A 29 13.22 15.79 -1.89
N ALA A 30 14.03 16.79 -2.25
CA ALA A 30 13.72 18.20 -2.00
C ALA A 30 12.43 18.64 -2.72
N GLY A 31 12.22 18.19 -3.96
CA GLY A 31 10.97 18.44 -4.70
C GLY A 31 9.75 17.80 -4.04
N LEU A 32 9.86 16.51 -3.66
CA LEU A 32 8.80 15.80 -2.95
C LEU A 32 8.48 16.43 -1.58
N ARG A 33 9.51 16.86 -0.83
CA ARG A 33 9.32 17.59 0.42
C ARG A 33 8.53 18.87 0.19
N ALA A 34 8.94 19.70 -0.77
CA ALA A 34 8.24 20.94 -1.05
C ALA A 34 6.78 20.71 -1.43
N LEU A 35 6.51 19.64 -2.19
CA LEU A 35 5.16 19.24 -2.59
C LEU A 35 4.30 18.82 -1.38
N VAL A 36 4.82 17.93 -0.54
CA VAL A 36 4.09 17.40 0.63
C VAL A 36 3.86 18.51 1.69
N GLU A 37 4.87 19.32 1.98
CA GLU A 37 4.77 20.40 2.98
C GLU A 37 3.85 21.57 2.51
N ALA A 38 3.66 21.74 1.21
CA ALA A 38 2.70 22.72 0.67
C ALA A 38 1.24 22.25 0.79
N GLU A 39 1.01 20.97 1.06
CA GLU A 39 -0.33 20.38 1.09
C GLU A 39 -0.91 20.40 2.50
N PRO A 40 -2.04 21.10 2.74
CA PRO A 40 -2.68 21.11 4.05
C PRO A 40 -3.01 19.70 4.56
N GLY A 41 -2.65 19.41 5.81
CA GLY A 41 -2.91 18.12 6.44
C GLY A 41 -1.88 17.04 6.10
N MET A 42 -0.71 17.41 5.59
CA MET A 42 0.44 16.51 5.42
C MET A 42 1.72 17.14 6.00
N THR A 43 2.66 16.32 6.42
CA THR A 43 3.99 16.76 6.89
C THR A 43 5.05 15.69 6.64
N VAL A 44 6.26 16.13 6.29
CA VAL A 44 7.42 15.25 6.14
C VAL A 44 8.13 15.09 7.48
N VAL A 45 8.10 13.89 8.03
CA VAL A 45 8.69 13.59 9.36
C VAL A 45 10.09 12.97 9.26
N GLY A 46 10.54 12.56 8.07
CA GLY A 46 11.87 12.00 7.88
C GLY A 46 12.24 11.84 6.41
N GLU A 47 13.54 11.70 6.15
CA GLU A 47 14.12 11.43 4.84
C GLU A 47 15.19 10.35 4.94
N ALA A 48 15.38 9.59 3.85
CA ALA A 48 16.47 8.63 3.69
C ALA A 48 16.95 8.58 2.23
N GLY A 49 18.20 8.22 2.01
CA GLY A 49 18.79 8.07 0.68
C GLY A 49 19.15 6.62 0.31
N ASP A 50 18.86 5.67 1.18
CA ASP A 50 19.08 4.24 1.00
C ASP A 50 18.11 3.42 1.85
N GLY A 51 17.99 2.12 1.57
CA GLY A 51 17.02 1.25 2.22
C GLY A 51 17.30 0.98 3.70
N ASP A 52 18.56 0.92 4.13
CA ASP A 52 18.89 0.67 5.53
C ASP A 52 18.54 1.90 6.40
N THR A 53 18.91 3.08 5.94
CA THR A 53 18.53 4.36 6.56
C THR A 53 17.01 4.54 6.56
N ALA A 54 16.32 4.11 5.47
CA ALA A 54 14.87 4.15 5.38
C ALA A 54 14.21 3.33 6.49
N VAL A 55 14.60 2.05 6.65
CA VAL A 55 14.04 1.18 7.70
C VAL A 55 14.28 1.77 9.09
N ALA A 56 15.48 2.29 9.37
CA ALA A 56 15.81 2.91 10.65
C ALA A 56 14.97 4.17 10.91
N THR A 57 14.78 5.01 9.88
CA THR A 57 13.96 6.22 9.96
C THR A 57 12.50 5.89 10.19
N VAL A 58 11.93 4.93 9.46
CA VAL A 58 10.54 4.49 9.60
C VAL A 58 10.27 3.92 11.00
N ARG A 59 11.17 3.13 11.57
CA ARG A 59 11.06 2.63 12.95
C ARG A 59 11.06 3.75 13.99
N ARG A 60 11.91 4.76 13.81
CA ARG A 60 12.01 5.90 14.73
C ARG A 60 10.79 6.80 14.63
N GLU A 61 10.41 7.18 13.43
CA GLU A 61 9.38 8.20 13.19
C GLU A 61 7.96 7.62 13.20
N ARG A 62 7.77 6.34 12.90
CA ARG A 62 6.46 5.68 12.74
C ARG A 62 5.51 6.52 11.87
N PRO A 63 5.84 6.76 10.59
CA PRO A 63 5.02 7.55 9.69
C PRO A 63 3.73 6.81 9.33
N ASP A 64 2.76 7.54 8.77
CA ASP A 64 1.57 6.93 8.19
C ASP A 64 1.87 6.38 6.79
N VAL A 65 2.66 7.13 6.00
CA VAL A 65 2.99 6.78 4.61
C VAL A 65 4.49 6.95 4.36
N VAL A 66 5.07 6.02 3.62
CA VAL A 66 6.44 6.10 3.10
C VAL A 66 6.38 6.18 1.58
N LEU A 67 6.95 7.21 0.99
CA LEU A 67 7.21 7.29 -0.45
C LEU A 67 8.61 6.73 -0.70
N MET A 68 8.72 5.57 -1.36
CA MET A 68 9.92 4.76 -1.46
C MET A 68 10.37 4.59 -2.90
N ASP A 69 11.55 5.10 -3.25
CA ASP A 69 12.19 4.74 -4.52
C ASP A 69 12.64 3.28 -4.52
N ILE A 70 12.59 2.63 -5.68
CA ILE A 70 13.09 1.26 -5.85
C ILE A 70 14.61 1.24 -5.92
N ARG A 71 15.19 2.07 -6.78
CA ARG A 71 16.60 2.00 -7.14
C ARG A 71 17.45 2.93 -6.27
N MET A 72 18.05 2.35 -5.25
CA MET A 72 18.97 3.07 -4.35
C MET A 72 20.25 2.26 -4.12
N PRO A 73 21.36 2.91 -3.78
CA PRO A 73 22.61 2.24 -3.42
C PRO A 73 22.44 1.36 -2.17
N GLY A 74 23.14 0.21 -2.13
CA GLY A 74 23.09 -0.71 -1.00
C GLY A 74 21.80 -1.50 -0.95
N THR A 75 21.00 -1.34 0.10
CA THR A 75 19.67 -1.96 0.21
C THR A 75 18.67 -1.20 -0.66
N ASP A 76 18.08 -1.87 -1.65
CA ASP A 76 17.08 -1.28 -2.52
C ASP A 76 15.73 -1.09 -1.82
N GLY A 77 14.81 -0.35 -2.49
CA GLY A 77 13.51 -0.03 -1.92
C GLY A 77 12.57 -1.23 -1.79
N LEU A 78 12.72 -2.28 -2.60
CA LEU A 78 11.90 -3.50 -2.49
C LEU A 78 12.30 -4.28 -1.23
N ALA A 79 13.58 -4.46 -1.01
CA ALA A 79 14.10 -5.11 0.21
C ALA A 79 13.76 -4.29 1.46
N ALA A 80 13.86 -2.96 1.42
CA ALA A 80 13.44 -2.09 2.51
C ALA A 80 11.94 -2.21 2.79
N THR A 81 11.10 -2.20 1.76
CA THR A 81 9.64 -2.39 1.87
C THR A 81 9.31 -3.72 2.54
N GLN A 82 9.95 -4.81 2.11
CA GLN A 82 9.75 -6.13 2.71
C GLN A 82 10.11 -6.16 4.20
N ARG A 83 11.21 -5.49 4.60
CA ARG A 83 11.63 -5.40 6.01
C ARG A 83 10.67 -4.55 6.85
N ILE A 84 10.15 -3.46 6.30
CA ILE A 84 9.13 -2.62 6.97
C ILE A 84 7.84 -3.42 7.12
N SER A 85 7.40 -4.09 6.08
CA SER A 85 6.17 -4.87 6.08
C SER A 85 6.24 -6.13 6.94
N ALA A 86 7.41 -6.70 7.16
CA ALA A 86 7.59 -7.86 8.03
C ALA A 86 7.65 -7.49 9.53
N ASP A 87 7.74 -6.20 9.87
CA ASP A 87 7.85 -5.72 11.25
C ASP A 87 6.45 -5.46 11.85
N PRO A 88 6.00 -6.27 12.85
CA PRO A 88 4.69 -6.08 13.46
C PRO A 88 4.49 -4.72 14.15
N GLU A 89 5.57 -4.05 14.56
CA GLU A 89 5.49 -2.71 15.15
C GLU A 89 5.18 -1.61 14.13
N LEU A 90 5.28 -1.93 12.84
CA LEU A 90 5.07 -1.04 11.71
C LEU A 90 3.81 -1.40 10.90
N ASP A 91 2.88 -2.14 11.48
CA ASP A 91 1.65 -2.61 10.82
C ASP A 91 0.77 -1.47 10.28
N SER A 92 0.83 -0.29 10.90
CA SER A 92 0.09 0.90 10.46
C SER A 92 0.81 1.71 9.39
N VAL A 93 2.05 1.36 9.03
CA VAL A 93 2.84 2.09 8.03
C VAL A 93 2.53 1.57 6.64
N HIS A 94 2.14 2.46 5.75
CA HIS A 94 1.86 2.13 4.35
C HIS A 94 3.00 2.57 3.45
N VAL A 95 3.57 1.64 2.68
CA VAL A 95 4.65 1.96 1.72
C VAL A 95 4.07 2.13 0.33
N VAL A 96 4.30 3.28 -0.29
CA VAL A 96 4.02 3.56 -1.70
C VAL A 96 5.33 3.59 -2.46
N ILE A 97 5.47 2.72 -3.43
CA ILE A 97 6.65 2.68 -4.29
C ILE A 97 6.59 3.81 -5.32
N LEU A 98 7.70 4.53 -5.47
CA LEU A 98 7.93 5.49 -6.55
C LEU A 98 8.99 4.95 -7.50
N THR A 99 8.74 4.97 -8.81
CA THR A 99 9.70 4.51 -9.81
C THR A 99 9.70 5.37 -11.06
N THR A 100 10.78 5.34 -11.81
CA THR A 100 10.86 5.99 -13.13
C THR A 100 10.31 5.13 -14.26
N PHE A 101 10.10 3.83 -14.04
CA PHE A 101 9.69 2.88 -15.07
C PHE A 101 8.59 1.93 -14.57
N GLU A 102 7.57 1.72 -15.40
CA GLU A 102 6.54 0.69 -15.21
C GLU A 102 7.05 -0.68 -15.72
N GLU A 103 8.08 -1.24 -15.08
CA GLU A 103 8.42 -2.65 -15.35
C GLU A 103 7.49 -3.52 -14.51
N ASP A 104 6.64 -4.30 -15.17
CA ASP A 104 5.62 -5.19 -14.56
C ASP A 104 6.21 -6.10 -13.46
N ALA A 105 7.47 -6.52 -13.61
CA ALA A 105 8.17 -7.33 -12.62
C ALA A 105 8.32 -6.62 -11.26
N TYR A 106 8.64 -5.33 -11.25
CA TYR A 106 8.80 -4.57 -10.01
C TYR A 106 7.47 -4.29 -9.31
N VAL A 107 6.39 -4.09 -10.07
CA VAL A 107 5.04 -3.93 -9.49
C VAL A 107 4.66 -5.17 -8.69
N PHE A 108 4.89 -6.35 -9.27
CA PHE A 108 4.59 -7.61 -8.59
C PHE A 108 5.43 -7.82 -7.32
N GLU A 109 6.74 -7.61 -7.41
CA GLU A 109 7.65 -7.77 -6.27
C GLU A 109 7.34 -6.77 -5.16
N ALA A 110 7.02 -5.51 -5.51
CA ALA A 110 6.64 -4.46 -4.57
C ALA A 110 5.38 -4.85 -3.77
N ILE A 111 4.30 -5.20 -4.46
CA ILE A 111 3.03 -5.55 -3.81
C ILE A 111 3.17 -6.84 -2.99
N ARG A 112 3.87 -7.85 -3.52
CA ARG A 112 4.18 -9.08 -2.77
C ARG A 112 5.04 -8.79 -1.53
N GLY A 113 5.95 -7.80 -1.63
CA GLY A 113 6.77 -7.32 -0.52
C GLY A 113 6.00 -6.49 0.50
N GLY A 114 4.71 -6.21 0.27
CA GLY A 114 3.83 -5.49 1.18
C GLY A 114 3.70 -3.99 0.87
N ALA A 115 4.02 -3.54 -0.36
CA ALA A 115 3.70 -2.19 -0.77
C ALA A 115 2.18 -1.99 -0.91
N ALA A 116 1.66 -0.92 -0.33
CA ALA A 116 0.24 -0.54 -0.39
C ALA A 116 -0.14 0.13 -1.73
N GLY A 117 0.87 0.58 -2.50
CA GLY A 117 0.67 1.24 -3.77
C GLY A 117 1.94 1.37 -4.59
N PHE A 118 1.74 1.79 -5.85
CA PHE A 118 2.80 1.96 -6.83
C PHE A 118 2.49 3.18 -7.71
N LEU A 119 3.44 4.09 -7.88
CA LEU A 119 3.33 5.29 -8.67
C LEU A 119 4.58 5.48 -9.54
N VAL A 120 4.41 6.13 -10.67
CA VAL A 120 5.52 6.58 -11.50
C VAL A 120 5.97 7.98 -11.03
N LYS A 121 7.28 8.24 -11.02
CA LYS A 121 7.85 9.54 -10.53
C LYS A 121 7.40 10.75 -11.37
N ASP A 122 6.95 10.54 -12.61
CA ASP A 122 6.39 11.57 -13.48
C ASP A 122 4.87 11.78 -13.30
N THR A 123 4.25 11.07 -12.34
CA THR A 123 2.86 11.30 -11.94
C THR A 123 2.63 12.77 -11.55
N GLU A 124 1.52 13.34 -12.00
CA GLU A 124 1.16 14.72 -11.65
C GLU A 124 1.14 14.94 -10.12
N PRO A 125 1.68 16.07 -9.62
CA PRO A 125 1.76 16.36 -8.19
C PRO A 125 0.44 16.16 -7.43
N ALA A 126 -0.68 16.63 -8.00
CA ALA A 126 -2.00 16.51 -7.39
C ALA A 126 -2.45 15.03 -7.26
N GLU A 127 -2.06 14.19 -8.19
CA GLU A 127 -2.35 12.76 -8.17
C GLU A 127 -1.49 12.03 -7.12
N MET A 128 -0.22 12.39 -7.00
CA MET A 128 0.67 11.85 -5.96
C MET A 128 0.14 12.18 -4.56
N LEU A 129 -0.28 13.43 -4.30
CA LEU A 129 -0.86 13.82 -3.02
C LEU A 129 -2.19 13.12 -2.73
N ARG A 130 -3.02 12.91 -3.76
CA ARG A 130 -4.24 12.11 -3.65
C ARG A 130 -3.92 10.67 -3.29
N ALA A 131 -2.89 10.12 -3.88
CA ALA A 131 -2.40 8.78 -3.60
C ALA A 131 -2.00 8.60 -2.13
N VAL A 132 -1.27 9.55 -1.56
CA VAL A 132 -0.92 9.53 -0.12
C VAL A 132 -2.18 9.49 0.76
N ARG A 133 -3.21 10.31 0.45
CA ARG A 133 -4.48 10.28 1.20
C ARG A 133 -5.23 8.97 1.04
N THR A 134 -5.27 8.44 -0.17
CA THR A 134 -5.95 7.17 -0.49
C THR A 134 -5.35 6.01 0.31
N VAL A 135 -4.03 5.92 0.33
CA VAL A 135 -3.32 4.86 1.06
C VAL A 135 -3.47 5.04 2.57
N HIS A 136 -3.35 6.27 3.08
CA HIS A 136 -3.59 6.55 4.50
C HIS A 136 -5.02 6.18 4.93
N ALA A 137 -6.01 6.34 4.06
CA ALA A 137 -7.39 5.90 4.31
C ALA A 137 -7.59 4.38 4.25
N GLY A 138 -6.53 3.60 4.02
CA GLY A 138 -6.57 2.14 3.85
C GLY A 138 -7.18 1.69 2.53
N GLU A 139 -7.26 2.60 1.55
CA GLU A 139 -7.70 2.29 0.19
C GLU A 139 -6.46 2.02 -0.69
N SER A 140 -6.57 1.12 -1.66
CA SER A 140 -5.45 0.76 -2.53
C SER A 140 -5.28 1.72 -3.69
N LEU A 141 -4.03 2.05 -4.01
CA LEU A 141 -3.63 2.77 -5.22
C LEU A 141 -3.42 1.87 -6.45
N LEU A 142 -3.84 0.63 -6.39
CA LEU A 142 -3.79 -0.20 -7.59
C LEU A 142 -4.83 0.32 -8.59
N SER A 143 -4.36 1.07 -9.57
CA SER A 143 -5.15 1.37 -10.76
C SER A 143 -5.57 0.07 -11.45
N PRO A 144 -6.65 0.03 -12.22
CA PRO A 144 -7.00 -1.16 -13.02
C PRO A 144 -5.86 -1.61 -13.94
N GLY A 145 -4.99 -0.69 -14.37
CA GLY A 145 -3.77 -0.98 -15.12
C GLY A 145 -2.75 -1.72 -14.26
N ALA A 146 -2.38 -1.17 -13.11
CA ALA A 146 -1.43 -1.79 -12.18
C ALA A 146 -1.92 -3.17 -11.69
N THR A 147 -3.23 -3.33 -11.46
CA THR A 147 -3.81 -4.64 -11.14
C THR A 147 -3.63 -5.62 -12.31
N ARG A 148 -3.85 -5.21 -13.56
CA ARG A 148 -3.62 -6.07 -14.73
C ARG A 148 -2.15 -6.45 -14.89
N SER A 149 -1.23 -5.52 -14.68
CA SER A 149 0.21 -5.79 -14.69
C SER A 149 0.62 -6.78 -13.59
N LEU A 150 0.07 -6.61 -12.38
CA LEU A 150 0.24 -7.54 -11.27
C LEU A 150 -0.23 -8.95 -11.64
N VAL A 151 -1.41 -9.05 -12.26
CA VAL A 151 -2.00 -10.32 -12.73
C VAL A 151 -1.14 -10.97 -13.80
N ALA A 152 -0.67 -10.20 -14.79
CA ALA A 152 0.17 -10.70 -15.88
C ALA A 152 1.51 -11.23 -15.35
N ALA A 153 2.14 -10.49 -14.43
CA ALA A 153 3.38 -10.91 -13.77
C ALA A 153 3.17 -12.17 -12.91
N TYR A 154 2.04 -12.26 -12.20
CA TYR A 154 1.68 -13.47 -11.45
C TYR A 154 1.55 -14.68 -12.39
N ALA A 155 0.90 -14.54 -13.53
CA ALA A 155 0.72 -15.62 -14.50
C ALA A 155 2.04 -16.22 -15.01
N THR A 156 3.11 -15.41 -15.06
CA THR A 156 4.44 -15.83 -15.55
C THR A 156 5.37 -16.35 -14.45
N HIS A 157 5.19 -15.94 -13.18
CA HIS A 157 6.15 -16.20 -12.10
C HIS A 157 5.60 -17.02 -10.92
N ALA A 158 4.29 -17.26 -10.83
CA ALA A 158 3.70 -17.90 -9.67
C ALA A 158 3.92 -19.40 -9.62
N LYS A 159 4.62 -19.84 -8.58
CA LYS A 159 4.41 -21.16 -7.99
C LYS A 159 3.32 -21.03 -6.92
N PRO A 160 2.33 -21.95 -6.84
CA PRO A 160 1.37 -21.94 -5.75
C PRO A 160 2.10 -21.87 -4.41
N SER A 161 1.81 -20.86 -3.61
CA SER A 161 2.42 -20.72 -2.29
C SER A 161 1.71 -21.66 -1.32
N SER A 162 2.46 -22.48 -0.60
CA SER A 162 1.93 -23.28 0.50
C SER A 162 1.53 -22.45 1.73
N LEU A 163 1.74 -21.15 1.68
CA LEU A 163 1.42 -20.17 2.72
C LEU A 163 0.15 -19.35 2.41
N ALA A 164 -0.59 -19.73 1.36
CA ALA A 164 -1.84 -19.05 1.03
C ALA A 164 -2.83 -19.18 2.20
N PRO A 165 -3.44 -18.05 2.66
CA PRO A 165 -4.39 -18.09 3.76
C PRO A 165 -5.60 -18.94 3.38
N ALA A 166 -6.17 -19.65 4.37
CA ALA A 166 -7.36 -20.44 4.15
C ALA A 166 -8.55 -19.52 3.88
N LEU A 167 -9.18 -19.66 2.71
CA LEU A 167 -10.36 -18.86 2.33
C LEU A 167 -11.63 -19.23 3.10
N ASP A 168 -11.60 -20.32 3.87
CA ASP A 168 -12.76 -20.82 4.62
C ASP A 168 -13.22 -19.87 5.74
N VAL A 169 -12.35 -18.94 6.16
CA VAL A 169 -12.70 -17.90 7.14
C VAL A 169 -13.61 -16.80 6.54
N LEU A 170 -13.66 -16.71 5.20
CA LEU A 170 -14.48 -15.72 4.51
C LEU A 170 -15.91 -16.20 4.36
N THR A 171 -16.87 -15.29 4.57
CA THR A 171 -18.25 -15.51 4.15
C THR A 171 -18.33 -15.49 2.60
N GLU A 172 -19.39 -16.03 2.05
CA GLU A 172 -19.62 -16.03 0.60
C GLU A 172 -19.58 -14.60 0.01
N ARG A 173 -20.13 -13.63 0.75
CA ARG A 173 -20.15 -12.23 0.32
C ARG A 173 -18.77 -11.59 0.35
N GLU A 174 -17.97 -11.87 1.34
CA GLU A 174 -16.58 -11.41 1.42
C GLU A 174 -15.73 -12.04 0.31
N ARG A 175 -15.97 -13.30 -0.01
CA ARG A 175 -15.32 -14.01 -1.11
C ARG A 175 -15.66 -13.39 -2.48
N GLN A 176 -16.94 -13.10 -2.74
CA GLN A 176 -17.40 -12.41 -3.94
C GLN A 176 -16.75 -11.01 -4.07
N VAL A 177 -16.72 -10.26 -2.97
CA VAL A 177 -16.08 -8.94 -2.95
C VAL A 177 -14.58 -9.07 -3.24
N MET A 178 -13.89 -10.03 -2.62
CA MET A 178 -12.46 -10.28 -2.86
C MET A 178 -12.16 -10.64 -4.33
N GLN A 179 -13.02 -11.43 -4.97
CA GLN A 179 -12.90 -11.73 -6.42
C GLN A 179 -12.95 -10.46 -7.27
N LEU A 180 -13.88 -9.55 -6.98
CA LEU A 180 -14.03 -8.29 -7.70
C LEU A 180 -12.89 -7.30 -7.40
N VAL A 181 -12.37 -7.32 -6.17
CA VAL A 181 -11.14 -6.59 -5.80
C VAL A 181 -9.96 -7.08 -6.64
N ALA A 182 -9.81 -8.39 -6.83
CA ALA A 182 -8.75 -8.98 -7.63
C ALA A 182 -8.81 -8.61 -9.12
N LEU A 183 -9.99 -8.21 -9.61
CA LEU A 183 -10.16 -7.66 -10.96
C LEU A 183 -9.84 -6.16 -11.06
N GLY A 184 -9.45 -5.52 -9.95
CA GLY A 184 -9.13 -4.09 -9.90
C GLY A 184 -10.34 -3.16 -9.80
N LEU A 185 -11.55 -3.67 -9.53
CA LEU A 185 -12.74 -2.82 -9.41
C LEU A 185 -12.67 -1.97 -8.13
N THR A 186 -13.09 -0.72 -8.22
CA THR A 186 -13.26 0.18 -7.06
C THR A 186 -14.43 -0.24 -6.17
N ASN A 187 -14.52 0.30 -4.97
CA ASN A 187 -15.67 0.02 -4.08
C ASN A 187 -17.00 0.45 -4.69
N THR A 188 -17.03 1.50 -5.51
CA THR A 188 -18.22 1.97 -6.22
C THR A 188 -18.63 0.99 -7.31
N GLU A 189 -17.71 0.55 -8.16
CA GLU A 189 -17.98 -0.43 -9.22
C GLU A 189 -18.41 -1.79 -8.65
N ILE A 190 -17.81 -2.22 -7.55
CA ILE A 190 -18.23 -3.43 -6.83
C ILE A 190 -19.65 -3.26 -6.26
N ALA A 191 -19.93 -2.10 -5.68
CA ALA A 191 -21.24 -1.78 -5.11
C ALA A 191 -22.35 -1.84 -6.17
N GLU A 192 -22.13 -1.24 -7.34
CA GLU A 192 -23.04 -1.28 -8.48
C GLU A 192 -23.28 -2.72 -8.94
N ARG A 193 -22.20 -3.51 -9.09
CA ARG A 193 -22.28 -4.90 -9.57
C ARG A 193 -22.98 -5.84 -8.59
N LEU A 194 -22.82 -5.59 -7.31
CA LEU A 194 -23.39 -6.42 -6.25
C LEU A 194 -24.72 -5.88 -5.67
N PHE A 195 -25.23 -4.76 -6.21
CA PHE A 195 -26.45 -4.08 -5.79
C PHE A 195 -26.46 -3.74 -4.29
N VAL A 196 -25.35 -3.16 -3.81
CA VAL A 196 -25.17 -2.69 -2.43
C VAL A 196 -24.66 -1.25 -2.40
N SER A 197 -24.53 -0.64 -1.20
CA SER A 197 -23.90 0.67 -1.09
C SER A 197 -22.36 0.57 -1.14
N PRO A 198 -21.63 1.63 -1.60
CA PRO A 198 -20.17 1.68 -1.52
C PRO A 198 -19.64 1.50 -0.10
N MET A 199 -20.36 1.99 0.92
CA MET A 199 -20.04 1.81 2.33
C MET A 199 -20.13 0.34 2.75
N THR A 200 -21.15 -0.38 2.26
CA THR A 200 -21.30 -1.82 2.49
C THR A 200 -20.14 -2.60 1.86
N THR A 201 -19.76 -2.24 0.63
CA THR A 201 -18.59 -2.81 -0.04
C THR A 201 -17.31 -2.57 0.76
N LYS A 202 -17.05 -1.31 1.20
CA LYS A 202 -15.91 -0.98 2.05
C LYS A 202 -15.86 -1.86 3.31
N THR A 203 -17.01 -2.07 3.95
CA THR A 203 -17.13 -2.95 5.14
C THR A 203 -16.74 -4.40 4.82
N HIS A 204 -17.19 -4.95 3.70
CA HIS A 204 -16.82 -6.32 3.30
C HIS A 204 -15.35 -6.45 2.95
N VAL A 205 -14.76 -5.46 2.26
CA VAL A 205 -13.31 -5.41 1.98
C VAL A 205 -12.52 -5.39 3.29
N SER A 206 -12.84 -4.49 4.21
CA SER A 206 -12.16 -4.40 5.52
C SER A 206 -12.26 -5.69 6.33
N ARG A 207 -13.44 -6.33 6.34
CA ARG A 207 -13.62 -7.63 7.04
C ARG A 207 -12.81 -8.75 6.40
N ALA A 208 -12.73 -8.79 5.07
CA ALA A 208 -11.90 -9.76 4.37
C ALA A 208 -10.41 -9.55 4.70
N MET A 209 -9.93 -8.28 4.70
CA MET A 209 -8.57 -7.96 5.10
C MET A 209 -8.26 -8.44 6.51
N ILE A 210 -9.10 -8.11 7.50
CA ILE A 210 -8.91 -8.51 8.89
C ILE A 210 -8.85 -10.05 9.02
N LYS A 211 -9.75 -10.76 8.38
CA LYS A 211 -9.85 -12.23 8.46
C LYS A 211 -8.66 -12.95 7.83
N LEU A 212 -8.09 -12.37 6.77
CA LEU A 212 -6.94 -12.94 6.05
C LEU A 212 -5.59 -12.40 6.56
N GLY A 213 -5.59 -11.44 7.48
CA GLY A 213 -4.37 -10.75 7.92
C GLY A 213 -3.75 -9.89 6.82
N ALA A 214 -4.55 -9.41 5.87
CA ALA A 214 -4.09 -8.52 4.82
C ALA A 214 -4.03 -7.09 5.37
N ARG A 215 -2.89 -6.41 5.19
CA ARG A 215 -2.66 -5.02 5.65
C ARG A 215 -3.42 -4.00 4.82
N ASP A 216 -3.58 -4.29 3.54
CA ASP A 216 -4.18 -3.41 2.57
C ASP A 216 -4.90 -4.20 1.46
N ARG A 217 -5.56 -3.43 0.59
CA ARG A 217 -6.30 -3.98 -0.54
C ARG A 217 -5.40 -4.68 -1.57
N ALA A 218 -4.15 -4.23 -1.73
CA ALA A 218 -3.22 -4.82 -2.68
C ALA A 218 -2.86 -6.26 -2.27
N GLN A 219 -2.69 -6.51 -0.97
CA GLN A 219 -2.50 -7.86 -0.45
C GLN A 219 -3.73 -8.75 -0.67
N LEU A 220 -4.95 -8.22 -0.62
CA LEU A 220 -6.13 -9.02 -0.99
C LEU A 220 -6.07 -9.50 -2.45
N VAL A 221 -5.56 -8.66 -3.36
CA VAL A 221 -5.35 -9.06 -4.76
C VAL A 221 -4.36 -10.21 -4.82
N VAL A 222 -3.19 -10.08 -4.18
CA VAL A 222 -2.18 -11.15 -4.13
C VAL A 222 -2.78 -12.44 -3.58
N PHE A 223 -3.46 -12.39 -2.45
CA PHE A 223 -4.08 -13.57 -1.83
C PHE A 223 -5.14 -14.23 -2.72
N ALA A 224 -5.92 -13.44 -3.47
CA ALA A 224 -6.92 -13.99 -4.39
C ALA A 224 -6.28 -14.84 -5.50
N TYR A 225 -5.11 -14.42 -6.00
CA TYR A 225 -4.36 -15.18 -7.01
C TYR A 225 -3.58 -16.35 -6.39
N GLU A 226 -2.90 -16.14 -5.26
CA GLU A 226 -2.13 -17.20 -4.59
C GLU A 226 -3.00 -18.37 -4.12
N THR A 227 -4.23 -18.08 -3.70
CA THR A 227 -5.20 -19.10 -3.28
C THR A 227 -5.95 -19.76 -4.45
N GLY A 228 -5.76 -19.25 -5.68
CA GLY A 228 -6.51 -19.72 -6.85
C GLY A 228 -7.99 -19.30 -6.83
N LEU A 229 -8.40 -18.38 -5.96
CA LEU A 229 -9.76 -17.81 -5.95
C LEU A 229 -10.09 -17.12 -7.27
N VAL A 230 -9.06 -16.55 -7.90
CA VAL A 230 -9.10 -15.93 -9.22
C VAL A 230 -7.89 -16.42 -10.01
N THR A 231 -8.07 -16.68 -11.30
CA THR A 231 -6.98 -17.04 -12.22
C THR A 231 -6.85 -15.97 -13.31
N PRO A 232 -5.64 -15.78 -13.89
CA PRO A 232 -5.48 -14.84 -15.01
C PRO A 232 -6.48 -15.15 -16.14
N GLY A 233 -7.21 -14.11 -16.58
CA GLY A 233 -8.27 -14.28 -17.59
C GLY A 233 -9.64 -14.65 -17.02
N TRP A 234 -9.78 -14.86 -15.73
CA TRP A 234 -11.08 -15.09 -15.10
C TRP A 234 -12.01 -13.87 -15.30
N GLN A 235 -13.24 -14.14 -15.71
CA GLN A 235 -14.33 -13.17 -15.83
C GLN A 235 -15.53 -13.69 -15.02
N PRO A 236 -16.17 -12.86 -14.20
CA PRO A 236 -17.34 -13.24 -13.38
C PRO A 236 -18.61 -13.31 -14.21
#